data_d8a62db56164cb3c6fbfeb329b0185b7
#
_entry.id   d8a62db56164cb3c6fbfeb329b0185b7
#
_cell.length_a   1.000
_cell.length_b   1.000
_cell.length_c   1.000
_cell.angle_alpha   90.00
_cell.angle_beta   90.00
_cell.angle_gamma   90.00
#
_symmetry.space_group_name_H-M   'P 1'
#
loop_
_entity.id
_entity.type
_entity.pdbx_description
1 polymer ?
#
loop_
_entity_poly.entity_id
_entity_poly.type
_entity_poly.pdbx_seq_one_letter_code
_entity_poly.pdbx_strand_id
1 'polypeptide(L)'
;MKIIKELKGFSGSQVLLIHDQITFVRKIGNVERNLERYRNLARLGLALPKIIKENVDYYDMEYIPNLDIKNFLSKNQTHSLANFIKDTVHRLSKYQQDKDYTETYHQKLKEIDFTGLVFDKDDLISKLPKILPSSEYHGDLTLENILYNVTKGEFILIDPLTTEYDSYVFDLAKLRQDIVCKWFIRKDSVYIDPKLQNLSEELGAEFGPFYSDPYLLILMLLRVLPYAQTDDRQFLIKEANKLWK
;
A
#
# COMPACT_ATOMS: atom_id res chain seq x y z
N MET A 1 -1.99 8.98 -31.24
CA MET A 1 -2.14 8.76 -29.80
C MET A 1 -3.62 8.83 -29.41
N LYS A 2 -4.17 7.80 -28.79
CA LYS A 2 -5.58 7.70 -28.37
C LYS A 2 -5.66 7.33 -26.88
N ILE A 3 -6.38 8.12 -26.10
CA ILE A 3 -6.69 7.76 -24.70
C ILE A 3 -7.77 6.66 -24.75
N ILE A 4 -7.45 5.50 -24.17
CA ILE A 4 -8.38 4.36 -24.06
C ILE A 4 -9.27 4.55 -22.83
N LYS A 5 -8.66 4.93 -21.70
CA LYS A 5 -9.35 5.00 -20.41
C LYS A 5 -8.57 5.90 -19.44
N GLU A 6 -9.28 6.63 -18.62
CA GLU A 6 -8.73 7.22 -17.40
C GLU A 6 -8.82 6.18 -16.27
N LEU A 7 -7.68 5.88 -15.64
CA LEU A 7 -7.59 4.98 -14.53
C LEU A 7 -7.76 5.79 -13.23
N LYS A 8 -8.45 5.23 -12.25
CA LYS A 8 -8.64 5.90 -10.97
C LYS A 8 -7.31 6.00 -10.24
N GLY A 9 -6.91 7.23 -9.88
CA GLY A 9 -5.80 7.52 -8.98
C GLY A 9 -6.33 8.25 -7.74
N PHE A 10 -5.85 7.87 -6.55
CA PHE A 10 -6.25 8.53 -5.30
C PHE A 10 -5.27 9.62 -4.84
N SER A 11 -4.11 9.73 -5.47
CA SER A 11 -2.99 10.61 -5.07
C SER A 11 -2.99 12.00 -5.69
N GLY A 12 -4.10 12.45 -6.29
CA GLY A 12 -4.16 13.73 -7.01
C GLY A 12 -3.43 13.73 -8.36
N SER A 13 -2.86 12.61 -8.78
CA SER A 13 -2.27 12.41 -10.09
C SER A 13 -3.32 11.86 -11.06
N GLN A 14 -3.30 12.34 -12.31
CA GLN A 14 -4.10 11.75 -13.36
C GLN A 14 -3.36 10.56 -13.97
N VAL A 15 -4.06 9.44 -14.15
CA VAL A 15 -3.49 8.20 -14.71
C VAL A 15 -4.28 7.81 -15.95
N LEU A 16 -3.62 7.74 -17.11
CA LEU A 16 -4.23 7.49 -18.41
C LEU A 16 -3.68 6.20 -19.04
N LEU A 17 -4.55 5.34 -19.50
CA LEU A 17 -4.21 4.26 -20.41
C LEU A 17 -4.25 4.78 -21.84
N ILE A 18 -3.15 4.73 -22.55
CA ILE A 18 -2.96 5.33 -23.88
C ILE A 18 -2.51 4.25 -24.86
N HIS A 19 -3.01 4.35 -26.08
CA HIS A 19 -2.54 3.56 -27.24
C HIS A 19 -1.96 4.47 -28.32
N ASP A 20 -0.69 4.21 -28.66
CA ASP A 20 0.01 4.84 -29.79
C ASP A 20 1.11 3.85 -30.22
N GLN A 21 0.99 3.17 -31.33
CA GLN A 21 1.82 2.03 -31.72
C GLN A 21 1.89 0.90 -30.66
N ILE A 22 2.14 1.26 -29.39
CA ILE A 22 2.05 0.38 -28.22
C ILE A 22 1.04 0.92 -27.20
N THR A 23 0.59 0.06 -26.29
CA THR A 23 -0.24 0.47 -25.13
C THR A 23 0.65 0.73 -23.93
N PHE A 24 0.46 1.87 -23.27
CA PHE A 24 1.23 2.28 -22.10
C PHE A 24 0.35 3.06 -21.12
N VAL A 25 0.85 3.22 -19.90
CA VAL A 25 0.20 4.03 -18.85
C VAL A 25 0.97 5.33 -18.71
N ARG A 26 0.26 6.47 -18.76
CA ARG A 26 0.80 7.80 -18.46
C ARG A 26 0.33 8.27 -17.10
N LYS A 27 1.27 8.66 -16.26
CA LYS A 27 0.98 9.32 -14.98
C LYS A 27 1.40 10.79 -15.04
N ILE A 28 0.46 11.69 -14.73
CA ILE A 28 0.61 13.15 -14.79
C ILE A 28 0.59 13.70 -13.36
N GLY A 29 1.53 14.59 -13.04
CA GLY A 29 1.67 15.24 -11.74
C GLY A 29 2.61 14.51 -10.77
N ASN A 30 3.24 15.27 -9.86
CA ASN A 30 4.23 14.80 -8.86
C ASN A 30 5.36 13.91 -9.44
N VAL A 31 5.81 14.22 -10.65
CA VAL A 31 6.65 13.34 -11.49
C VAL A 31 7.99 13.05 -10.83
N GLU A 32 8.72 14.10 -10.43
CA GLU A 32 10.08 13.96 -9.90
C GLU A 32 10.11 13.07 -8.66
N ARG A 33 9.26 13.38 -7.67
CA ARG A 33 9.15 12.66 -6.39
C ARG A 33 8.75 11.19 -6.59
N ASN A 34 7.82 10.92 -7.51
CA ASN A 34 7.40 9.55 -7.82
C ASN A 34 8.49 8.77 -8.54
N LEU A 35 9.18 9.39 -9.52
CA LEU A 35 10.26 8.73 -10.25
C LEU A 35 11.48 8.45 -9.37
N GLU A 36 11.82 9.35 -8.44
CA GLU A 36 12.89 9.10 -7.47
C GLU A 36 12.59 7.84 -6.65
N ARG A 37 11.39 7.74 -6.05
CA ARG A 37 10.97 6.55 -5.29
C ARG A 37 10.99 5.32 -6.18
N TYR A 38 10.48 5.43 -7.39
CA TYR A 38 10.48 4.34 -8.37
C TYR A 38 11.90 3.82 -8.67
N ARG A 39 12.85 4.73 -8.91
CA ARG A 39 14.26 4.38 -9.18
C ARG A 39 14.92 3.69 -7.98
N ASN A 40 14.62 4.13 -6.76
CA ASN A 40 15.15 3.52 -5.55
C ASN A 40 14.66 2.06 -5.42
N LEU A 41 13.38 1.81 -5.62
CA LEU A 41 12.82 0.47 -5.60
C LEU A 41 13.37 -0.42 -6.74
N ALA A 42 13.56 0.14 -7.92
CA ALA A 42 14.16 -0.58 -9.04
C ALA A 42 15.62 -1.02 -8.76
N ARG A 43 16.41 -0.18 -8.04
CA ARG A 43 17.77 -0.53 -7.60
C ARG A 43 17.81 -1.70 -6.61
N LEU A 44 16.73 -1.89 -5.83
CA LEU A 44 16.57 -3.06 -4.97
C LEU A 44 16.17 -4.33 -5.74
N GLY A 45 15.95 -4.22 -7.05
CA GLY A 45 15.52 -5.32 -7.90
C GLY A 45 14.05 -5.70 -7.70
N LEU A 46 13.21 -4.79 -7.20
CA LEU A 46 11.78 -5.03 -7.10
C LEU A 46 11.13 -5.05 -8.48
N ALA A 47 10.13 -5.91 -8.65
CA ALA A 47 9.37 -6.01 -9.89
C ALA A 47 8.43 -4.82 -10.05
N LEU A 48 8.76 -3.93 -10.98
CA LEU A 48 8.04 -2.70 -11.30
C LEU A 48 7.82 -2.61 -12.82
N PRO A 49 6.77 -1.91 -13.33
CA PRO A 49 6.64 -1.62 -14.74
C PRO A 49 7.85 -0.82 -15.24
N LYS A 50 8.30 -1.05 -16.45
CA LYS A 50 9.42 -0.28 -17.02
C LYS A 50 8.98 1.15 -17.31
N ILE A 51 9.82 2.13 -16.95
CA ILE A 51 9.65 3.51 -17.41
C ILE A 51 10.05 3.58 -18.88
N ILE A 52 9.13 4.04 -19.73
CA ILE A 52 9.31 4.15 -21.18
C ILE A 52 9.79 5.54 -21.55
N LYS A 53 9.23 6.56 -20.90
CA LYS A 53 9.53 7.97 -21.15
C LYS A 53 9.35 8.80 -19.91
N GLU A 54 10.23 9.77 -19.71
CA GLU A 54 10.15 10.77 -18.65
C GLU A 54 10.01 12.16 -19.24
N ASN A 55 9.20 13.00 -18.59
CA ASN A 55 9.02 14.41 -18.90
C ASN A 55 8.81 15.18 -17.58
N VAL A 56 8.83 16.50 -17.62
CA VAL A 56 8.64 17.38 -16.46
C VAL A 56 7.27 17.17 -15.83
N ASP A 57 6.21 17.05 -16.64
CA ASP A 57 4.83 17.00 -16.19
C ASP A 57 4.24 15.58 -16.10
N TYR A 58 4.88 14.60 -16.75
CA TYR A 58 4.39 13.23 -16.80
C TYR A 58 5.52 12.22 -17.02
N TYR A 59 5.21 10.96 -16.72
CA TYR A 59 6.01 9.83 -17.20
C TYR A 59 5.12 8.73 -17.78
N ASP A 60 5.68 8.01 -18.75
CA ASP A 60 5.04 6.86 -19.38
C ASP A 60 5.70 5.57 -18.89
N MET A 61 4.88 4.60 -18.53
CA MET A 61 5.34 3.29 -18.07
C MET A 61 4.64 2.16 -18.81
N GLU A 62 5.29 1.01 -18.82
CA GLU A 62 4.78 -0.23 -19.39
C GLU A 62 3.36 -0.52 -18.90
N TYR A 63 2.45 -0.80 -19.82
CA TYR A 63 1.14 -1.35 -19.46
C TYR A 63 1.29 -2.83 -19.17
N ILE A 64 0.82 -3.26 -18.00
CA ILE A 64 0.85 -4.65 -17.58
C ILE A 64 -0.53 -5.27 -17.82
N PRO A 65 -0.67 -6.24 -18.76
CA PRO A 65 -1.86 -7.06 -18.83
C PRO A 65 -1.99 -7.88 -17.55
N ASN A 66 -3.02 -7.58 -16.75
CA ASN A 66 -3.05 -8.08 -15.38
C ASN A 66 -4.41 -8.63 -14.94
N LEU A 67 -4.35 -9.45 -13.88
CA LEU A 67 -5.43 -9.65 -12.91
C LEU A 67 -5.11 -8.81 -11.68
N ASP A 68 -6.11 -8.11 -11.14
CA ASP A 68 -6.02 -7.57 -9.79
C ASP A 68 -5.94 -8.72 -8.76
N ILE A 69 -5.46 -8.41 -7.54
CA ILE A 69 -5.25 -9.44 -6.52
C ILE A 69 -6.54 -10.10 -6.06
N LYS A 70 -7.67 -9.38 -6.07
CA LYS A 70 -8.99 -9.96 -5.76
C LYS A 70 -9.33 -11.08 -6.73
N ASN A 71 -9.20 -10.82 -8.03
CA ASN A 71 -9.45 -11.81 -9.08
C ASN A 71 -8.41 -12.93 -9.09
N PHE A 72 -7.16 -12.63 -8.75
CA PHE A 72 -6.12 -13.65 -8.57
C PHE A 72 -6.47 -14.60 -7.41
N LEU A 73 -6.76 -14.07 -6.22
CA LEU A 73 -7.08 -14.86 -5.02
C LEU A 73 -8.38 -15.68 -5.17
N SER A 74 -9.34 -15.21 -5.95
CA SER A 74 -10.57 -15.97 -6.21
C SER A 74 -10.30 -17.29 -6.94
N LYS A 75 -9.20 -17.41 -7.69
CA LYS A 75 -8.87 -18.55 -8.55
C LYS A 75 -7.62 -19.32 -8.13
N ASN A 76 -6.74 -18.73 -7.33
CA ASN A 76 -5.42 -19.26 -7.02
C ASN A 76 -5.18 -19.40 -5.51
N GLN A 77 -4.13 -20.14 -5.14
CA GLN A 77 -3.65 -20.24 -3.76
C GLN A 77 -2.82 -19.01 -3.37
N THR A 78 -2.68 -18.77 -2.06
CA THR A 78 -2.02 -17.60 -1.50
C THR A 78 -0.50 -17.65 -1.55
N HIS A 79 0.09 -18.84 -1.54
CA HIS A 79 1.52 -19.05 -1.28
C HIS A 79 2.44 -18.26 -2.22
N SER A 80 2.13 -18.21 -3.53
CA SER A 80 2.95 -17.43 -4.47
C SER A 80 2.90 -15.93 -4.21
N LEU A 81 1.72 -15.40 -3.81
CA LEU A 81 1.57 -14.01 -3.41
C LEU A 81 2.29 -13.73 -2.09
N ALA A 82 2.16 -14.64 -1.11
CA ALA A 82 2.88 -14.52 0.16
C ALA A 82 4.38 -14.47 -0.04
N ASN A 83 4.94 -15.35 -0.87
CA ASN A 83 6.37 -15.36 -1.19
C ASN A 83 6.82 -14.09 -1.90
N PHE A 84 6.02 -13.57 -2.82
CA PHE A 84 6.31 -12.28 -3.47
C PHE A 84 6.34 -11.13 -2.46
N ILE A 85 5.37 -11.07 -1.55
CA ILE A 85 5.33 -10.04 -0.49
C ILE A 85 6.53 -10.18 0.44
N LYS A 86 6.86 -11.41 0.88
CA LYS A 86 8.02 -11.68 1.74
C LYS A 86 9.32 -11.22 1.08
N ASP A 87 9.58 -11.61 -0.17
CA ASP A 87 10.78 -11.17 -0.91
C ASP A 87 10.81 -9.64 -1.06
N THR A 88 9.67 -9.02 -1.36
CA THR A 88 9.55 -7.56 -1.43
C THR A 88 9.97 -6.90 -0.12
N VAL A 89 9.39 -7.33 1.01
CA VAL A 89 9.66 -6.74 2.32
C VAL A 89 11.11 -6.99 2.77
N HIS A 90 11.66 -8.17 2.50
CA HIS A 90 13.07 -8.46 2.77
C HIS A 90 14.03 -7.55 2.00
N ARG A 91 13.72 -7.23 0.74
CA ARG A 91 14.51 -6.25 -0.03
C ARG A 91 14.39 -4.84 0.52
N LEU A 92 13.19 -4.44 0.94
CA LEU A 92 12.95 -3.14 1.56
C LEU A 92 13.68 -3.00 2.91
N SER A 93 13.72 -4.07 3.71
CA SER A 93 14.35 -4.08 5.04
C SER A 93 15.86 -4.31 5.04
N LYS A 94 16.50 -4.47 3.86
CA LYS A 94 17.92 -4.84 3.76
C LYS A 94 18.87 -3.85 4.45
N TYR A 95 18.56 -2.56 4.36
CA TYR A 95 19.33 -1.49 4.99
C TYR A 95 18.39 -0.74 5.91
N GLN A 96 18.64 -0.80 7.22
CA GLN A 96 17.77 -0.20 8.22
C GLN A 96 18.57 0.43 9.34
N GLN A 97 18.01 1.48 9.94
CA GLN A 97 18.54 2.18 11.09
C GLN A 97 17.40 2.52 12.03
N ASP A 98 17.62 2.44 13.33
CA ASP A 98 16.63 2.84 14.32
C ASP A 98 16.32 4.34 14.20
N LYS A 99 15.03 4.67 14.19
CA LYS A 99 14.52 6.04 14.09
C LYS A 99 13.36 6.24 15.05
N ASP A 100 13.34 7.39 15.72
CA ASP A 100 12.19 7.82 16.52
C ASP A 100 11.12 8.43 15.64
N TYR A 101 9.91 7.86 15.66
CA TYR A 101 8.75 8.29 14.88
C TYR A 101 7.74 9.11 15.69
N THR A 102 8.03 9.44 16.95
CA THR A 102 7.11 10.15 17.84
C THR A 102 6.60 11.45 17.20
N GLU A 103 7.52 12.27 16.67
CA GLU A 103 7.15 13.52 16.02
C GLU A 103 6.33 13.29 14.74
N THR A 104 6.68 12.27 13.96
CA THR A 104 5.91 11.88 12.76
C THR A 104 4.46 11.52 13.12
N TYR A 105 4.26 10.81 14.23
CA TYR A 105 2.90 10.47 14.71
C TYR A 105 2.12 11.72 15.12
N HIS A 106 2.75 12.62 15.90
CA HIS A 106 2.12 13.87 16.30
C HIS A 106 1.67 14.71 15.10
N GLN A 107 2.54 14.85 14.10
CA GLN A 107 2.24 15.62 12.89
C GLN A 107 1.11 14.98 12.08
N LYS A 108 1.15 13.65 11.86
CA LYS A 108 0.16 12.95 11.03
C LYS A 108 -1.21 12.83 11.69
N LEU A 109 -1.26 12.75 13.00
CA LEU A 109 -2.52 12.66 13.76
C LEU A 109 -3.11 14.03 14.12
N LYS A 110 -2.40 15.12 13.85
CA LYS A 110 -2.84 16.49 14.19
C LYS A 110 -4.16 16.88 13.52
N GLU A 111 -4.34 16.51 12.27
CA GLU A 111 -5.49 16.90 11.44
C GLU A 111 -6.59 15.82 11.41
N ILE A 112 -6.41 14.73 12.14
CA ILE A 112 -7.39 13.65 12.18
C ILE A 112 -8.48 13.99 13.20
N ASP A 113 -9.72 13.89 12.74
CA ASP A 113 -10.90 13.99 13.60
C ASP A 113 -11.16 12.63 14.27
N PHE A 114 -11.01 12.59 15.59
CA PHE A 114 -11.20 11.40 16.43
C PHE A 114 -12.67 11.16 16.85
N THR A 115 -13.62 11.95 16.34
CA THR A 115 -15.04 11.76 16.65
C THR A 115 -15.51 10.36 16.26
N GLY A 116 -16.07 9.62 17.23
CA GLY A 116 -16.57 8.24 17.07
C GLY A 116 -15.54 7.16 17.38
N LEU A 117 -14.28 7.52 17.67
CA LEU A 117 -13.28 6.59 18.20
C LEU A 117 -13.42 6.45 19.72
N VAL A 118 -13.06 5.27 20.25
CA VAL A 118 -13.10 4.96 21.70
C VAL A 118 -11.80 5.34 22.42
N PHE A 119 -10.88 5.97 21.74
CA PHE A 119 -9.59 6.46 22.19
C PHE A 119 -9.33 7.85 21.58
N ASP A 120 -8.44 8.60 22.19
CA ASP A 120 -7.99 9.88 21.65
C ASP A 120 -6.60 9.78 20.98
N LYS A 121 -6.10 10.91 20.51
CA LYS A 121 -4.81 11.01 19.85
C LYS A 121 -3.65 10.60 20.77
N ASP A 122 -3.67 11.07 22.00
CA ASP A 122 -2.56 10.86 22.94
C ASP A 122 -2.55 9.42 23.45
N ASP A 123 -3.74 8.82 23.62
CA ASP A 123 -3.89 7.40 23.87
C ASP A 123 -3.21 6.57 22.78
N LEU A 124 -3.51 6.85 21.51
CA LEU A 124 -2.91 6.11 20.38
C LEU A 124 -1.38 6.31 20.34
N ILE A 125 -0.90 7.56 20.46
CA ILE A 125 0.54 7.84 20.44
C ILE A 125 1.26 7.11 21.57
N SER A 126 0.65 6.99 22.75
CA SER A 126 1.23 6.26 23.89
C SER A 126 1.45 4.77 23.63
N LYS A 127 0.66 4.19 22.74
CA LYS A 127 0.67 2.76 22.37
C LYS A 127 1.52 2.46 21.14
N LEU A 128 1.75 3.45 20.28
CA LEU A 128 2.57 3.26 19.08
C LEU A 128 4.03 3.02 19.43
N PRO A 129 4.74 2.12 18.74
CA PRO A 129 6.18 1.91 18.93
C PRO A 129 6.93 3.19 18.53
N LYS A 130 7.66 3.77 19.49
CA LYS A 130 8.42 5.02 19.26
C LYS A 130 9.58 4.81 18.30
N ILE A 131 10.34 3.75 18.52
CA ILE A 131 11.52 3.40 17.72
C ILE A 131 11.14 2.28 16.75
N LEU A 132 11.32 2.54 15.48
CA LEU A 132 11.15 1.58 14.40
C LEU A 132 12.33 1.66 13.44
N PRO A 133 12.63 0.58 12.69
CA PRO A 133 13.65 0.63 11.64
C PRO A 133 13.20 1.55 10.50
N SER A 134 13.89 2.68 10.28
CA SER A 134 13.85 3.42 9.02
C SER A 134 14.54 2.59 7.94
N SER A 135 13.98 2.50 6.76
CA SER A 135 14.44 1.61 5.69
C SER A 135 14.00 2.12 4.32
N GLU A 136 14.32 1.40 3.27
CA GLU A 136 13.58 1.56 2.03
C GLU A 136 12.12 1.09 2.21
N TYR A 137 11.20 1.64 1.43
CA TYR A 137 9.77 1.42 1.57
C TYR A 137 9.05 1.63 0.23
N HIS A 138 7.90 1.01 0.07
CA HIS A 138 7.01 1.27 -1.07
C HIS A 138 6.20 2.55 -0.86
N GLY A 139 5.80 2.80 0.38
CA GLY A 139 5.01 3.96 0.79
C GLY A 139 3.51 3.80 0.63
N ASP A 140 3.05 2.84 -0.17
CA ASP A 140 1.65 2.44 -0.30
C ASP A 140 1.50 0.97 -0.70
N LEU A 141 2.17 0.08 0.03
CA LEU A 141 2.12 -1.36 -0.21
C LEU A 141 0.75 -1.92 0.24
N THR A 142 -0.19 -1.89 -0.69
CA THR A 142 -1.54 -2.43 -0.54
C THR A 142 -1.76 -3.56 -1.53
N LEU A 143 -2.79 -4.40 -1.34
CA LEU A 143 -3.13 -5.45 -2.31
C LEU A 143 -3.62 -4.86 -3.64
N GLU A 144 -4.17 -3.64 -3.64
CA GLU A 144 -4.57 -2.92 -4.87
C GLU A 144 -3.35 -2.48 -5.71
N ASN A 145 -2.18 -2.30 -5.07
CA ASN A 145 -0.94 -1.90 -5.71
C ASN A 145 -0.03 -3.08 -6.09
N ILE A 146 -0.57 -4.30 -6.05
CA ILE A 146 0.06 -5.52 -6.56
C ILE A 146 -0.76 -6.03 -7.74
N LEU A 147 -0.14 -6.19 -8.89
CA LEU A 147 -0.75 -6.75 -10.09
C LEU A 147 -0.18 -8.13 -10.39
N TYR A 148 -1.00 -9.06 -10.85
CA TYR A 148 -0.51 -10.31 -11.42
C TYR A 148 -0.45 -10.20 -12.95
N ASN A 149 0.75 -10.18 -13.50
CA ASN A 149 0.99 -10.17 -14.94
C ASN A 149 0.65 -11.54 -15.53
N VAL A 150 -0.47 -11.62 -16.22
CA VAL A 150 -0.98 -12.89 -16.80
C VAL A 150 -0.10 -13.43 -17.92
N THR A 151 0.67 -12.57 -18.58
CA THR A 151 1.54 -12.97 -19.70
C THR A 151 2.83 -13.61 -19.20
N LYS A 152 3.39 -13.10 -18.10
CA LYS A 152 4.66 -13.56 -17.55
C LYS A 152 4.51 -14.49 -16.35
N GLY A 153 3.33 -14.55 -15.73
CA GLY A 153 3.08 -15.35 -14.54
C GLY A 153 3.79 -14.79 -13.28
N GLU A 154 3.97 -13.48 -13.19
CA GLU A 154 4.69 -12.82 -12.10
C GLU A 154 3.87 -11.68 -11.47
N PHE A 155 4.17 -11.37 -10.20
CA PHE A 155 3.60 -10.21 -9.54
C PHE A 155 4.46 -8.96 -9.80
N ILE A 156 3.79 -7.81 -9.89
CA ILE A 156 4.42 -6.50 -10.15
C ILE A 156 3.83 -5.48 -9.19
N LEU A 157 4.70 -4.68 -8.56
CA LEU A 157 4.31 -3.55 -7.74
C LEU A 157 4.05 -2.33 -8.63
N ILE A 158 3.04 -1.56 -8.25
CA ILE A 158 2.72 -0.28 -8.92
C ILE A 158 2.52 0.81 -7.87
N ASP A 159 2.57 2.05 -8.32
CA ASP A 159 2.22 3.26 -7.57
C ASP A 159 2.98 3.48 -6.24
N PRO A 160 4.33 3.40 -6.24
CA PRO A 160 5.09 3.73 -5.04
C PRO A 160 4.94 5.21 -4.70
N LEU A 161 4.86 5.51 -3.39
CA LEU A 161 4.68 6.87 -2.89
C LEU A 161 5.83 7.28 -1.96
N THR A 162 6.27 8.54 -2.06
CA THR A 162 7.14 9.14 -1.06
C THR A 162 6.31 9.65 0.13
N THR A 163 6.68 9.22 1.33
CA THR A 163 5.98 9.54 2.57
C THR A 163 6.97 9.71 3.71
N GLU A 164 6.56 10.36 4.81
CA GLU A 164 7.35 10.44 6.05
C GLU A 164 7.33 9.12 6.84
N TYR A 165 6.49 8.17 6.47
CA TYR A 165 6.49 6.80 6.98
C TYR A 165 7.55 5.97 6.24
N ASP A 166 8.82 6.35 6.40
CA ASP A 166 9.98 5.80 5.72
C ASP A 166 10.48 4.48 6.34
N SER A 167 9.58 3.50 6.43
CA SER A 167 9.87 2.17 6.94
C SER A 167 8.99 1.11 6.28
N TYR A 168 9.58 -0.06 6.02
CA TYR A 168 8.83 -1.25 5.58
C TYR A 168 7.75 -1.69 6.60
N VAL A 169 7.92 -1.32 7.86
CA VAL A 169 6.94 -1.65 8.93
C VAL A 169 5.59 -0.99 8.67
N PHE A 170 5.59 0.25 8.18
CA PHE A 170 4.35 0.91 7.78
C PHE A 170 3.74 0.30 6.51
N ASP A 171 4.55 -0.21 5.60
CA ASP A 171 4.05 -0.97 4.44
C ASP A 171 3.40 -2.28 4.87
N LEU A 172 3.95 -2.98 5.87
CA LEU A 172 3.30 -4.15 6.48
C LEU A 172 1.96 -3.79 7.12
N ALA A 173 1.88 -2.65 7.82
CA ALA A 173 0.62 -2.19 8.40
C ALA A 173 -0.43 -1.84 7.34
N LYS A 174 -0.03 -1.30 6.19
CA LYS A 174 -0.91 -1.05 5.04
C LYS A 174 -1.40 -2.33 4.39
N LEU A 175 -0.55 -3.33 4.23
CA LEU A 175 -0.99 -4.65 3.78
C LEU A 175 -2.05 -5.25 4.71
N ARG A 176 -1.86 -5.11 6.03
CA ARG A 176 -2.85 -5.59 7.00
C ARG A 176 -4.19 -4.85 6.91
N GLN A 177 -4.20 -3.58 6.54
CA GLN A 177 -5.45 -2.85 6.28
C GLN A 177 -6.30 -3.58 5.23
N ASP A 178 -5.67 -4.12 4.18
CA ASP A 178 -6.37 -4.90 3.18
C ASP A 178 -6.66 -6.33 3.62
N ILE A 179 -5.69 -7.01 4.23
CA ILE A 179 -5.77 -8.43 4.56
C ILE A 179 -6.71 -8.66 5.75
N VAL A 180 -6.56 -7.89 6.83
CA VAL A 180 -7.30 -8.08 8.10
C VAL A 180 -8.63 -7.32 8.08
N CYS A 181 -8.59 -6.04 7.70
CA CYS A 181 -9.80 -5.20 7.66
C CYS A 181 -10.54 -5.29 6.32
N LYS A 182 -9.99 -5.97 5.32
CA LYS A 182 -10.60 -6.16 3.99
C LYS A 182 -10.94 -4.85 3.28
N TRP A 183 -10.12 -3.83 3.48
CA TRP A 183 -10.36 -2.50 2.96
C TRP A 183 -10.53 -2.49 1.44
N PHE A 184 -9.67 -3.21 0.70
CA PHE A 184 -9.67 -3.23 -0.78
C PHE A 184 -10.93 -3.89 -1.40
N ILE A 185 -11.66 -4.72 -0.62
CA ILE A 185 -12.89 -5.39 -1.07
C ILE A 185 -14.13 -4.96 -0.29
N ARG A 186 -14.04 -3.89 0.51
CA ARG A 186 -15.15 -3.45 1.38
C ARG A 186 -16.47 -3.13 0.67
N LYS A 187 -16.41 -2.87 -0.64
CA LYS A 187 -17.57 -2.60 -1.51
C LYS A 187 -17.87 -3.74 -2.48
N ASP A 188 -17.16 -4.84 -2.37
CA ASP A 188 -17.28 -6.00 -3.25
C ASP A 188 -18.02 -7.15 -2.54
N SER A 189 -18.69 -7.99 -3.31
CA SER A 189 -19.36 -9.21 -2.82
C SER A 189 -18.51 -10.48 -2.99
N VAL A 190 -17.19 -10.33 -3.19
CA VAL A 190 -16.30 -11.47 -3.40
C VAL A 190 -15.96 -12.16 -2.07
N TYR A 191 -16.03 -13.49 -2.03
CA TYR A 191 -15.67 -14.27 -0.85
C TYR A 191 -14.27 -14.89 -1.01
N ILE A 192 -13.29 -14.24 -0.39
CA ILE A 192 -11.88 -14.68 -0.34
C ILE A 192 -11.32 -14.71 1.09
N ASP A 193 -12.18 -14.70 2.08
CA ASP A 193 -11.82 -14.64 3.50
C ASP A 193 -10.82 -15.72 3.94
N PRO A 194 -11.00 -17.02 3.60
CA PRO A 194 -10.02 -18.04 3.96
C PRO A 194 -8.64 -17.80 3.32
N LYS A 195 -8.61 -17.19 2.12
CA LYS A 195 -7.35 -16.86 1.45
C LYS A 195 -6.65 -15.70 2.16
N LEU A 196 -7.39 -14.67 2.58
CA LEU A 196 -6.83 -13.55 3.34
C LEU A 196 -6.35 -14.00 4.72
N GLN A 197 -7.05 -14.92 5.38
CA GLN A 197 -6.62 -15.51 6.64
C GLN A 197 -5.29 -16.26 6.46
N ASN A 198 -5.18 -17.17 5.49
CA ASN A 198 -3.95 -17.90 5.21
C ASN A 198 -2.79 -16.95 4.89
N LEU A 199 -3.05 -15.91 4.08
CA LEU A 199 -2.03 -14.90 3.77
C LEU A 199 -1.59 -14.16 5.03
N SER A 200 -2.52 -13.80 5.91
CA SER A 200 -2.21 -13.16 7.20
C SER A 200 -1.36 -14.04 8.10
N GLU A 201 -1.66 -15.34 8.17
CA GLU A 201 -0.91 -16.30 8.97
C GLU A 201 0.53 -16.48 8.44
N GLU A 202 0.70 -16.61 7.11
CA GLU A 202 2.01 -16.72 6.48
C GLU A 202 2.88 -15.47 6.70
N LEU A 203 2.30 -14.26 6.59
CA LEU A 203 3.03 -13.01 6.82
C LEU A 203 3.28 -12.77 8.30
N GLY A 204 2.35 -13.14 9.17
CA GLY A 204 2.51 -13.05 10.63
C GLY A 204 3.62 -13.96 11.14
N ALA A 205 3.74 -15.17 10.61
CA ALA A 205 4.83 -16.10 10.93
C ALA A 205 6.20 -15.55 10.50
N GLU A 206 6.28 -14.81 9.38
CA GLU A 206 7.53 -14.25 8.85
C GLU A 206 7.96 -12.97 9.58
N PHE A 207 7.03 -12.01 9.75
CA PHE A 207 7.37 -10.65 10.21
C PHE A 207 7.02 -10.39 11.68
N GLY A 208 6.40 -11.34 12.35
CA GLY A 208 6.16 -11.33 13.78
C GLY A 208 5.52 -10.06 14.33
N PRO A 209 6.11 -9.43 15.36
CA PRO A 209 5.52 -8.28 16.04
C PRO A 209 5.23 -7.09 15.14
N PHE A 210 6.10 -6.78 14.17
CA PHE A 210 5.91 -5.66 13.25
C PHE A 210 4.68 -5.82 12.36
N TYR A 211 4.40 -7.05 11.93
CA TYR A 211 3.17 -7.33 11.20
C TYR A 211 1.97 -7.35 12.12
N SER A 212 2.10 -7.84 13.35
CA SER A 212 0.95 -8.12 14.24
C SER A 212 0.51 -6.93 15.09
N ASP A 213 1.25 -5.82 15.12
CA ASP A 213 0.95 -4.65 15.94
C ASP A 213 -0.41 -4.01 15.58
N PRO A 214 -1.39 -3.98 16.51
CA PRO A 214 -2.72 -3.43 16.21
C PRO A 214 -2.71 -1.91 16.09
N TYR A 215 -1.82 -1.21 16.80
CA TYR A 215 -1.79 0.24 16.82
C TYR A 215 -1.19 0.83 15.54
N LEU A 216 -0.21 0.16 14.95
CA LEU A 216 0.28 0.50 13.61
C LEU A 216 -0.81 0.30 12.55
N LEU A 217 -1.63 -0.75 12.68
CA LEU A 217 -2.78 -0.95 11.78
C LEU A 217 -3.83 0.14 11.98
N ILE A 218 -4.15 0.51 13.23
CA ILE A 218 -5.05 1.62 13.53
C ILE A 218 -4.52 2.92 12.90
N LEU A 219 -3.25 3.22 13.06
CA LEU A 219 -2.62 4.40 12.43
C LEU A 219 -2.84 4.42 10.91
N MET A 220 -2.70 3.27 10.23
CA MET A 220 -2.93 3.18 8.78
C MET A 220 -4.40 3.35 8.40
N LEU A 221 -5.34 2.89 9.21
CA LEU A 221 -6.77 3.17 9.00
C LEU A 221 -7.07 4.67 9.17
N LEU A 222 -6.57 5.29 10.24
CA LEU A 222 -6.83 6.69 10.54
C LEU A 222 -6.27 7.65 9.49
N ARG A 223 -5.12 7.35 8.87
CA ARG A 223 -4.56 8.19 7.81
C ARG A 223 -5.49 8.37 6.59
N VAL A 224 -6.47 7.48 6.42
CA VAL A 224 -7.43 7.55 5.32
C VAL A 224 -8.62 8.43 5.66
N LEU A 225 -8.93 8.65 6.95
CA LEU A 225 -10.12 9.39 7.41
C LEU A 225 -10.30 10.79 6.78
N PRO A 226 -9.24 11.62 6.59
CA PRO A 226 -9.39 12.94 5.99
C PRO A 226 -9.94 12.92 4.55
N TYR A 227 -9.77 11.80 3.84
CA TYR A 227 -10.17 11.63 2.44
C TYR A 227 -11.39 10.72 2.28
N ALA A 228 -11.86 10.12 3.38
CA ALA A 228 -12.92 9.13 3.35
C ALA A 228 -14.30 9.78 3.24
N GLN A 229 -15.16 9.25 2.35
CA GLN A 229 -16.58 9.57 2.32
C GLN A 229 -17.31 8.91 3.49
N THR A 230 -18.57 9.29 3.75
CA THR A 230 -19.32 8.90 4.93
C THR A 230 -19.28 7.39 5.24
N ASP A 231 -19.58 6.54 4.25
CA ASP A 231 -19.59 5.08 4.46
C ASP A 231 -18.20 4.52 4.74
N ASP A 232 -17.19 5.00 4.02
CA ASP A 232 -15.80 4.62 4.21
C ASP A 232 -15.29 5.09 5.58
N ARG A 233 -15.70 6.30 6.04
CA ARG A 233 -15.37 6.82 7.36
C ARG A 233 -15.96 5.95 8.47
N GLN A 234 -17.24 5.57 8.36
CA GLN A 234 -17.88 4.68 9.33
C GLN A 234 -17.19 3.32 9.41
N PHE A 235 -16.81 2.76 8.27
CA PHE A 235 -16.05 1.51 8.21
C PHE A 235 -14.71 1.63 8.94
N LEU A 236 -13.93 2.68 8.66
CA LEU A 236 -12.62 2.90 9.26
C LEU A 236 -12.69 3.07 10.78
N ILE A 237 -13.65 3.87 11.27
CA ILE A 237 -13.89 4.07 12.72
C ILE A 237 -14.28 2.74 13.38
N LYS A 238 -15.17 1.98 12.79
CA LYS A 238 -15.61 0.67 13.31
C LYS A 238 -14.42 -0.30 13.42
N GLU A 239 -13.60 -0.43 12.38
CA GLU A 239 -12.45 -1.34 12.41
C GLU A 239 -11.36 -0.85 13.38
N ALA A 240 -11.09 0.46 13.47
CA ALA A 240 -10.17 1.01 14.45
C ALA A 240 -10.61 0.72 15.90
N ASN A 241 -11.91 0.95 16.23
CA ASN A 241 -12.47 0.65 17.54
C ASN A 241 -12.42 -0.85 17.89
N LYS A 242 -12.63 -1.72 16.91
CA LYS A 242 -12.53 -3.19 17.10
C LYS A 242 -11.11 -3.66 17.40
N LEU A 243 -10.11 -2.97 16.85
CA LEU A 243 -8.68 -3.28 17.05
C LEU A 243 -8.14 -2.70 18.36
N TRP A 244 -8.77 -1.67 18.89
CA TRP A 244 -8.32 -1.02 20.13
C TRP A 244 -8.46 -1.97 21.33
N LYS A 245 -7.36 -2.13 22.10
CA LYS A 245 -7.28 -2.99 23.30
C LYS A 245 -6.73 -2.22 24.50
#